data_0403efb51f6050071a65e2c58ead4a34
#
_entry.id   0403efb51f6050071a65e2c58ead4a34
#
_cell.length_a   1.000
_cell.length_b   1.000
_cell.length_c   1.000
_cell.angle_alpha   90.00
_cell.angle_beta   90.00
_cell.angle_gamma   90.00
#
_symmetry.space_group_name_H-M   'P 1'
#
loop_
_entity.id
_entity.type
_entity.pdbx_description
1 polymer ?
#
loop_
_entity_poly.entity_id
_entity_poly.type
_entity_poly.pdbx_seq_one_letter_code
_entity_poly.pdbx_strand_id
1 'polypeptide(L)'
;MLLTIVGFAIVSVDDRIADASGDMPSALKNDADWIRFQAELDASAVTVLGRLGHEAHGNPRGRQRMVVSTSVPALERRADGWWWNPAGMSWQDAIRRVAPGGGRVAVPGGQGVFDLFRRIGYDEFHLTTARKARIPEGRGVFAAVNAGDAASAVLARDGLMPGETIPIDPEAAVSLTVWRRPRPGA
;
A
#
# COMPACT_ATOMS: atom_id res chain seq x y z
N MET A 1 -0.06 -6.66 -21.84
CA MET A 1 0.08 -5.50 -20.92
C MET A 1 0.74 -6.00 -19.65
N LEU A 2 1.94 -5.52 -19.32
CA LEU A 2 2.63 -5.90 -18.10
C LEU A 2 2.22 -4.93 -16.98
N LEU A 3 1.69 -5.49 -15.88
CA LEU A 3 1.36 -4.76 -14.66
C LEU A 3 2.26 -5.25 -13.54
N THR A 4 2.69 -4.35 -12.66
CA THR A 4 3.41 -4.68 -11.43
C THR A 4 2.70 -4.02 -10.26
N ILE A 5 2.13 -4.81 -9.35
CA ILE A 5 1.37 -4.32 -8.19
C ILE A 5 2.30 -4.25 -7.00
N VAL A 6 2.46 -3.04 -6.45
CA VAL A 6 3.42 -2.77 -5.37
C VAL A 6 2.72 -2.13 -4.18
N GLY A 7 2.77 -2.80 -3.04
CA GLY A 7 2.31 -2.25 -1.76
C GLY A 7 3.38 -1.38 -1.11
N PHE A 8 2.97 -0.33 -0.41
CA PHE A 8 3.86 0.58 0.33
C PHE A 8 3.29 0.85 1.71
N ALA A 9 4.02 0.48 2.76
CA ALA A 9 3.64 0.79 4.12
C ALA A 9 4.86 1.14 4.97
N ILE A 10 4.70 2.14 5.85
CA ILE A 10 5.54 2.31 7.02
C ILE A 10 4.78 1.82 8.25
N VAL A 11 5.41 0.98 9.05
CA VAL A 11 4.81 0.35 10.24
C VAL A 11 5.65 0.57 11.48
N SER A 12 5.01 0.50 12.63
CA SER A 12 5.68 0.37 13.93
C SER A 12 6.33 -1.02 14.09
N VAL A 13 7.08 -1.23 15.18
CA VAL A 13 7.72 -2.53 15.48
C VAL A 13 6.69 -3.65 15.74
N ASP A 14 5.45 -3.31 16.02
CA ASP A 14 4.30 -4.22 16.17
C ASP A 14 3.35 -4.18 14.95
N ASP A 15 3.89 -3.83 13.78
CA ASP A 15 3.22 -3.89 12.46
C ASP A 15 1.95 -3.03 12.31
N ARG A 16 1.90 -1.88 13.03
CA ARG A 16 0.75 -0.95 12.97
C ARG A 16 1.02 0.20 12.03
N ILE A 17 -0.01 0.61 11.26
CA ILE A 17 0.04 1.74 10.30
C ILE A 17 -0.69 2.98 10.83
N ALA A 18 -1.53 2.82 11.84
CA ALA A 18 -2.36 3.88 12.39
C ALA A 18 -2.65 3.61 13.87
N ASP A 19 -3.07 4.62 14.59
CA ASP A 19 -3.60 4.47 15.94
C ASP A 19 -5.04 3.91 15.96
N ALA A 20 -5.66 3.84 17.13
CA ALA A 20 -7.02 3.32 17.30
C ALA A 20 -8.07 4.17 16.57
N SER A 21 -7.84 5.48 16.39
CA SER A 21 -8.73 6.38 15.63
C SER A 21 -8.60 6.21 14.11
N GLY A 22 -7.50 5.62 13.65
CA GLY A 22 -7.17 5.42 12.25
C GLY A 22 -6.24 6.47 11.68
N ASP A 23 -5.74 7.37 12.52
CA ASP A 23 -4.77 8.39 12.13
C ASP A 23 -3.34 7.86 12.16
N MET A 24 -2.47 8.40 11.30
CA MET A 24 -1.06 8.06 11.31
C MET A 24 -0.35 8.79 12.45
N PRO A 25 0.16 8.08 13.48
CA PRO A 25 0.89 8.71 14.57
C PRO A 25 2.16 9.40 14.11
N SER A 26 2.55 10.47 14.80
CA SER A 26 3.81 11.19 14.50
C SER A 26 5.05 10.28 14.58
N ALA A 27 5.02 9.26 15.43
CA ALA A 27 6.10 8.27 15.58
C ALA A 27 6.35 7.44 14.30
N LEU A 28 5.41 7.39 13.35
CA LEU A 28 5.59 6.75 12.05
C LEU A 28 6.02 7.74 10.95
N LYS A 29 5.98 9.04 11.21
CA LYS A 29 6.38 10.05 10.22
C LYS A 29 7.90 10.10 10.14
N ASN A 30 8.44 9.86 8.94
CA ASN A 30 9.87 9.90 8.68
C ASN A 30 10.11 10.54 7.31
N ASP A 31 10.92 11.60 7.27
CA ASP A 31 11.14 12.39 6.06
C ASP A 31 11.87 11.60 4.97
N ALA A 32 12.83 10.77 5.33
CA ALA A 32 13.58 9.98 4.36
C ALA A 32 12.68 8.92 3.69
N ASP A 33 11.84 8.22 4.47
CA ASP A 33 10.84 7.29 3.90
C ASP A 33 9.81 8.05 3.07
N TRP A 34 9.36 9.21 3.51
CA TRP A 34 8.40 10.04 2.77
C TRP A 34 8.93 10.47 1.40
N ILE A 35 10.17 10.96 1.33
CA ILE A 35 10.81 11.36 0.06
C ILE A 35 10.88 10.16 -0.89
N ARG A 36 11.34 9.01 -0.41
CA ARG A 36 11.39 7.77 -1.17
C ARG A 36 10.00 7.35 -1.66
N PHE A 37 9.02 7.33 -0.76
CA PHE A 37 7.64 6.97 -1.08
C PHE A 37 7.04 7.89 -2.14
N GLN A 38 7.26 9.21 -2.06
CA GLN A 38 6.78 10.16 -3.07
C GLN A 38 7.39 9.88 -4.46
N ALA A 39 8.68 9.53 -4.53
CA ALA A 39 9.34 9.17 -5.78
C ALA A 39 8.74 7.88 -6.38
N GLU A 40 8.41 6.88 -5.56
CA GLU A 40 7.75 5.65 -5.99
C GLU A 40 6.33 5.91 -6.54
N LEU A 41 5.58 6.82 -5.92
CA LEU A 41 4.28 7.24 -6.44
C LEU A 41 4.39 7.99 -7.77
N ASP A 42 5.42 8.84 -7.93
CA ASP A 42 5.67 9.57 -9.18
C ASP A 42 6.04 8.63 -10.34
N ALA A 43 6.72 7.52 -10.03
CA ALA A 43 7.09 6.48 -11.00
C ALA A 43 5.94 5.50 -11.34
N SER A 44 4.78 5.65 -10.71
CA SER A 44 3.66 4.72 -10.86
C SER A 44 2.62 5.24 -11.87
N ALA A 45 2.07 4.34 -12.68
CA ALA A 45 1.02 4.67 -13.66
C ALA A 45 -0.31 5.02 -12.96
N VAL A 46 -0.57 4.40 -11.80
CA VAL A 46 -1.76 4.68 -10.98
C VAL A 46 -1.50 4.41 -9.51
N THR A 47 -2.08 5.24 -8.66
CA THR A 47 -2.11 5.04 -7.19
C THR A 47 -3.50 4.57 -6.78
N VAL A 48 -3.59 3.41 -6.13
CA VAL A 48 -4.85 2.83 -5.66
C VAL A 48 -4.95 2.93 -4.15
N LEU A 49 -5.94 3.66 -3.66
CA LEU A 49 -6.09 3.95 -2.23
C LEU A 49 -7.57 3.94 -1.82
N GLY A 50 -7.83 3.84 -0.53
CA GLY A 50 -9.19 3.92 0.02
C GLY A 50 -9.72 5.36 0.05
N ARG A 51 -11.06 5.49 0.11
CA ARG A 51 -11.74 6.79 0.14
C ARG A 51 -11.21 7.71 1.25
N LEU A 52 -11.06 7.24 2.48
CA LEU A 52 -10.56 8.06 3.59
C LEU A 52 -9.15 8.61 3.32
N GLY A 53 -8.24 7.78 2.80
CA GLY A 53 -6.91 8.23 2.42
C GLY A 53 -6.94 9.25 1.27
N HIS A 54 -7.85 9.09 0.31
CA HIS A 54 -8.03 10.04 -0.78
C HIS A 54 -8.52 11.40 -0.29
N GLU A 55 -9.53 11.40 0.61
CA GLU A 55 -10.11 12.62 1.21
C GLU A 55 -9.10 13.34 2.13
N ALA A 56 -8.31 12.57 2.90
CA ALA A 56 -7.33 13.13 3.83
C ALA A 56 -6.07 13.71 3.14
N HIS A 57 -5.75 13.25 1.92
CA HIS A 57 -4.51 13.63 1.24
C HIS A 57 -4.79 14.24 -0.12
N GLY A 58 -4.52 15.53 -0.28
CA GLY A 58 -4.58 16.23 -1.56
C GLY A 58 -3.73 15.56 -2.65
N ASN A 59 -3.99 15.92 -3.91
CA ASN A 59 -3.24 15.40 -5.06
C ASN A 59 -2.58 16.55 -5.86
N PRO A 60 -1.70 17.34 -5.24
CA PRO A 60 -1.15 18.54 -5.88
C PRO A 60 -0.27 18.23 -7.11
N ARG A 61 0.25 17.01 -7.19
CA ARG A 61 1.04 16.53 -8.35
C ARG A 61 0.20 15.97 -9.48
N GLY A 62 -1.13 15.94 -9.36
CA GLY A 62 -2.02 15.43 -10.41
C GLY A 62 -1.84 13.95 -10.75
N ARG A 63 -1.33 13.13 -9.84
CA ARG A 63 -1.15 11.69 -10.07
C ARG A 63 -2.46 11.01 -10.39
N GLN A 64 -2.46 10.04 -11.30
CA GLN A 64 -3.64 9.25 -11.56
C GLN A 64 -4.01 8.41 -10.33
N ARG A 65 -5.22 8.59 -9.82
CA ARG A 65 -5.75 7.86 -8.66
C ARG A 65 -6.91 6.96 -9.05
N MET A 66 -6.94 5.78 -8.41
CA MET A 66 -8.12 4.92 -8.36
C MET A 66 -8.54 4.77 -6.89
N VAL A 67 -9.72 5.25 -6.55
CA VAL A 67 -10.27 5.26 -5.20
C VAL A 67 -11.15 4.04 -5.01
N VAL A 68 -10.77 3.15 -4.09
CA VAL A 68 -11.60 1.99 -3.72
C VAL A 68 -12.74 2.45 -2.82
N SER A 69 -13.98 2.25 -3.27
CA SER A 69 -15.17 2.71 -2.57
C SER A 69 -16.43 1.96 -3.01
N THR A 70 -17.34 1.75 -2.08
CA THR A 70 -18.70 1.23 -2.35
C THR A 70 -19.69 2.31 -2.77
N SER A 71 -19.26 3.60 -2.83
CA SER A 71 -20.12 4.73 -3.20
C SER A 71 -20.46 4.82 -4.69
N VAL A 72 -19.86 3.94 -5.51
CA VAL A 72 -20.15 3.79 -6.93
C VAL A 72 -20.59 2.34 -7.23
N PRO A 73 -21.41 2.11 -8.26
CA PRO A 73 -21.88 0.77 -8.57
C PRO A 73 -20.76 -0.14 -9.12
N ALA A 74 -19.80 0.40 -9.88
CA ALA A 74 -18.71 -0.37 -10.49
C ALA A 74 -17.45 0.48 -10.64
N LEU A 75 -17.22 1.11 -11.81
CA LEU A 75 -16.12 2.01 -12.11
C LEU A 75 -16.68 3.31 -12.66
N GLU A 76 -16.31 4.44 -12.06
CA GLU A 76 -16.76 5.77 -12.43
C GLU A 76 -15.58 6.73 -12.53
N ARG A 77 -15.54 7.56 -13.57
CA ARG A 77 -14.57 8.65 -13.70
C ARG A 77 -15.15 9.91 -13.08
N ARG A 78 -14.48 10.48 -12.08
CA ARG A 78 -14.81 11.75 -11.44
C ARG A 78 -13.70 12.78 -11.67
N ALA A 79 -13.93 14.01 -11.29
CA ALA A 79 -12.97 15.10 -11.46
C ALA A 79 -11.64 14.84 -10.72
N ASP A 80 -11.70 14.14 -9.59
CA ASP A 80 -10.59 13.86 -8.67
C ASP A 80 -9.90 12.49 -8.90
N GLY A 81 -10.41 11.66 -9.80
CA GLY A 81 -9.85 10.35 -10.11
C GLY A 81 -10.86 9.34 -10.62
N TRP A 82 -10.44 8.08 -10.68
CA TRP A 82 -11.30 6.94 -10.90
C TRP A 82 -11.83 6.42 -9.57
N TRP A 83 -13.11 6.08 -9.50
CA TRP A 83 -13.73 5.47 -8.34
C TRP A 83 -14.14 4.04 -8.70
N TRP A 84 -13.71 3.07 -7.91
CA TRP A 84 -13.88 1.66 -8.21
C TRP A 84 -14.50 0.91 -7.03
N ASN A 85 -15.60 0.18 -7.32
CA ASN A 85 -16.22 -0.76 -6.42
C ASN A 85 -15.84 -2.19 -6.83
N PRO A 86 -15.03 -2.89 -6.01
CA PRO A 86 -14.63 -4.27 -6.31
C PRO A 86 -15.78 -5.27 -6.41
N ALA A 87 -16.94 -4.98 -5.79
CA ALA A 87 -18.12 -5.82 -5.88
C ALA A 87 -18.86 -5.68 -7.23
N GLY A 88 -18.70 -4.52 -7.91
CA GLY A 88 -19.39 -4.22 -9.16
C GLY A 88 -18.54 -4.42 -10.41
N MET A 89 -17.22 -4.48 -10.29
CA MET A 89 -16.30 -4.69 -11.42
C MET A 89 -15.04 -5.39 -10.98
N SER A 90 -14.57 -6.37 -11.76
CA SER A 90 -13.31 -7.07 -11.51
C SER A 90 -12.11 -6.13 -11.56
N TRP A 91 -11.04 -6.47 -10.83
CA TRP A 91 -9.77 -5.75 -10.89
C TRP A 91 -9.23 -5.67 -12.34
N GLN A 92 -9.26 -6.80 -13.05
CA GLN A 92 -8.75 -6.90 -14.41
C GLN A 92 -9.48 -5.97 -15.38
N ASP A 93 -10.81 -5.84 -15.24
CA ASP A 93 -11.61 -4.95 -16.08
C ASP A 93 -11.39 -3.49 -15.71
N ALA A 94 -11.31 -3.18 -14.42
CA ALA A 94 -11.06 -1.83 -13.94
C ALA A 94 -9.69 -1.32 -14.38
N ILE A 95 -8.62 -2.10 -14.16
CA ILE A 95 -7.27 -1.62 -14.47
C ILE A 95 -7.01 -1.51 -15.97
N ARG A 96 -7.64 -2.34 -16.82
CA ARG A 96 -7.55 -2.16 -18.28
C ARG A 96 -8.12 -0.83 -18.75
N ARG A 97 -9.11 -0.29 -18.06
CA ARG A 97 -9.70 1.03 -18.39
C ARG A 97 -8.88 2.19 -17.83
N VAL A 98 -8.32 2.01 -16.64
CA VAL A 98 -7.60 3.07 -15.92
C VAL A 98 -6.16 3.20 -16.41
N ALA A 99 -5.46 2.08 -16.64
CA ALA A 99 -4.08 2.04 -17.10
C ALA A 99 -3.93 1.07 -18.30
N PRO A 100 -4.50 1.41 -19.47
CA PRO A 100 -4.49 0.52 -20.65
C PRO A 100 -3.07 0.21 -21.16
N GLY A 101 -2.11 1.09 -20.90
CA GLY A 101 -0.68 0.89 -21.21
C GLY A 101 0.05 -0.04 -20.23
N GLY A 102 -0.58 -0.43 -19.13
CA GLY A 102 0.08 -1.17 -18.06
C GLY A 102 0.93 -0.27 -17.16
N GLY A 103 1.96 -0.84 -16.57
CA GLY A 103 2.91 -0.14 -15.72
C GLY A 103 2.76 -0.50 -14.24
N ARG A 104 3.38 0.30 -13.39
CA ARG A 104 3.40 0.10 -11.94
C ARG A 104 2.11 0.63 -11.31
N VAL A 105 1.51 -0.19 -10.46
CA VAL A 105 0.35 0.16 -9.63
C VAL A 105 0.84 0.31 -8.20
N ALA A 106 0.80 1.53 -7.67
CA ALA A 106 1.13 1.79 -6.27
C ALA A 106 -0.09 1.61 -5.38
N VAL A 107 0.06 0.84 -4.31
CA VAL A 107 -0.99 0.60 -3.29
C VAL A 107 -0.47 1.09 -1.93
N PRO A 108 -0.75 2.36 -1.55
CA PRO A 108 -0.29 2.94 -0.27
C PRO A 108 -1.22 2.66 0.92
N GLY A 109 -2.26 1.88 0.75
CA GLY A 109 -3.15 1.46 1.82
C GLY A 109 -4.45 2.28 1.87
N GLY A 110 -5.24 2.34 2.98
CA GLY A 110 -5.05 1.65 4.28
C GLY A 110 -5.33 0.14 4.32
N GLN A 111 -5.52 -0.38 5.54
CA GLN A 111 -5.63 -1.81 5.82
C GLN A 111 -6.59 -2.55 4.87
N GLY A 112 -7.82 -2.07 4.69
CA GLY A 112 -8.80 -2.73 3.82
C GLY A 112 -8.37 -2.80 2.34
N VAL A 113 -7.64 -1.79 1.85
CA VAL A 113 -7.07 -1.80 0.50
C VAL A 113 -5.88 -2.74 0.42
N PHE A 114 -5.02 -2.78 1.45
CA PHE A 114 -3.95 -3.77 1.51
C PHE A 114 -4.49 -5.19 1.48
N ASP A 115 -5.52 -5.51 2.28
CA ASP A 115 -6.13 -6.84 2.31
C ASP A 115 -6.87 -7.19 1.00
N LEU A 116 -7.46 -6.20 0.32
CA LEU A 116 -8.03 -6.40 -1.01
C LEU A 116 -6.93 -6.84 -2.00
N PHE A 117 -5.80 -6.13 -2.01
CA PHE A 117 -4.72 -6.42 -2.94
C PHE A 117 -3.90 -7.67 -2.58
N ARG A 118 -3.93 -8.15 -1.34
CA ARG A 118 -3.43 -9.48 -1.00
C ARG A 118 -4.21 -10.58 -1.74
N ARG A 119 -5.53 -10.43 -1.88
CA ARG A 119 -6.37 -11.39 -2.65
C ARG A 119 -6.18 -11.28 -4.15
N ILE A 120 -5.87 -10.09 -4.66
CA ILE A 120 -5.55 -9.86 -6.08
C ILE A 120 -4.16 -10.40 -6.40
N GLY A 121 -3.18 -10.17 -5.52
CA GLY A 121 -1.80 -10.60 -5.60
C GLY A 121 -0.84 -9.41 -5.75
N TYR A 122 0.07 -9.23 -4.78
CA TYR A 122 1.20 -8.31 -4.91
C TYR A 122 2.33 -8.99 -5.70
N ASP A 123 3.00 -8.20 -6.54
CA ASP A 123 4.31 -8.56 -7.11
C ASP A 123 5.43 -8.16 -6.16
N GLU A 124 5.28 -6.99 -5.52
CA GLU A 124 6.21 -6.47 -4.52
C GLU A 124 5.43 -5.84 -3.35
N PHE A 125 6.04 -5.84 -2.17
CA PHE A 125 5.58 -5.08 -1.01
C PHE A 125 6.76 -4.42 -0.31
N HIS A 126 6.76 -3.09 -0.27
CA HIS A 126 7.77 -2.29 0.41
C HIS A 126 7.33 -2.06 1.85
N LEU A 127 7.90 -2.83 2.77
CA LEU A 127 7.61 -2.73 4.20
C LEU A 127 8.71 -1.95 4.89
N THR A 128 8.44 -0.69 5.21
CA THR A 128 9.32 0.13 6.04
C THR A 128 8.94 -0.03 7.51
N THR A 129 9.91 -0.26 8.38
CA THR A 129 9.69 -0.42 9.83
C THR A 129 10.37 0.70 10.61
N ALA A 130 9.58 1.46 11.37
CA ALA A 130 10.03 2.43 12.37
C ALA A 130 10.24 1.70 13.71
N ARG A 131 11.47 1.23 13.96
CA ARG A 131 11.78 0.32 15.07
C ARG A 131 11.61 0.92 16.47
N LYS A 132 11.64 2.26 16.59
CA LYS A 132 11.40 2.99 17.84
C LYS A 132 9.90 3.25 18.10
N ALA A 133 9.03 3.04 17.11
CA ALA A 133 7.59 3.23 17.25
C ALA A 133 6.91 1.94 17.68
N ARG A 134 5.99 2.04 18.65
CA ARG A 134 5.09 0.96 19.09
C ARG A 134 3.69 1.53 19.28
N ILE A 135 2.67 0.84 18.77
CA ILE A 135 1.27 1.32 18.76
C ILE A 135 0.34 0.15 19.14
N PRO A 136 0.33 -0.29 20.42
CA PRO A 136 -0.33 -1.54 20.83
C PRO A 136 -1.81 -1.64 20.47
N GLU A 137 -2.55 -0.54 20.58
CA GLU A 137 -3.99 -0.46 20.25
C GLU A 137 -4.24 -0.01 18.80
N GLY A 138 -3.17 0.05 18.01
CA GLY A 138 -3.23 0.57 16.65
C GLY A 138 -3.79 -0.42 15.65
N ARG A 139 -4.13 0.11 14.47
CA ARG A 139 -4.58 -0.66 13.32
C ARG A 139 -3.38 -1.31 12.61
N GLY A 140 -3.40 -2.62 12.44
CA GLY A 140 -2.38 -3.36 11.71
C GLY A 140 -2.33 -3.04 10.22
N VAL A 141 -1.20 -3.26 9.60
CA VAL A 141 -1.04 -3.13 8.14
C VAL A 141 -1.99 -4.09 7.39
N PHE A 142 -2.24 -5.27 7.95
CA PHE A 142 -3.22 -6.25 7.49
C PHE A 142 -4.19 -6.58 8.63
N ALA A 143 -5.41 -7.01 8.32
CA ALA A 143 -6.37 -7.45 9.35
C ALA A 143 -5.83 -8.64 10.18
N ALA A 144 -5.06 -9.52 9.56
CA ALA A 144 -4.40 -10.63 10.24
C ALA A 144 -3.42 -10.19 11.35
N VAL A 145 -2.81 -9.00 11.21
CA VAL A 145 -1.95 -8.42 12.26
C VAL A 145 -2.77 -8.04 13.51
N ASN A 146 -4.01 -7.59 13.33
CA ASN A 146 -4.90 -7.33 14.47
C ASN A 146 -5.29 -8.63 15.20
N ALA A 147 -5.24 -9.77 14.49
CA ALA A 147 -5.49 -11.10 15.06
C ALA A 147 -4.22 -11.76 15.64
N GLY A 148 -3.07 -11.08 15.64
CA GLY A 148 -1.83 -11.54 16.26
C GLY A 148 -0.76 -12.05 15.30
N ASP A 149 -0.99 -12.03 13.99
CA ASP A 149 0.04 -12.39 13.01
C ASP A 149 1.10 -11.28 12.87
N ALA A 150 2.33 -11.65 12.52
CA ALA A 150 3.31 -10.68 12.05
C ALA A 150 3.08 -10.34 10.57
N ALA A 151 3.32 -9.09 10.16
CA ALA A 151 3.20 -8.67 8.76
C ALA A 151 4.11 -9.51 7.84
N SER A 152 5.32 -9.84 8.29
CA SER A 152 6.25 -10.72 7.59
C SER A 152 5.68 -12.13 7.33
N ALA A 153 5.00 -12.71 8.32
CA ALA A 153 4.36 -14.01 8.17
C ALA A 153 3.18 -13.96 7.19
N VAL A 154 2.44 -12.85 7.16
CA VAL A 154 1.35 -12.63 6.21
C VAL A 154 1.89 -12.55 4.78
N LEU A 155 2.94 -11.74 4.54
CA LEU A 155 3.58 -11.61 3.22
C LEU A 155 4.18 -12.93 2.73
N ALA A 156 4.83 -13.69 3.62
CA ALA A 156 5.37 -15.01 3.29
C ALA A 156 4.27 -16.00 2.87
N ARG A 157 3.14 -16.04 3.59
CA ARG A 157 1.98 -16.88 3.22
C ARG A 157 1.36 -16.48 1.87
N ASP A 158 1.45 -15.21 1.51
CA ASP A 158 0.98 -14.71 0.20
C ASP A 158 2.01 -14.98 -0.92
N GLY A 159 3.12 -15.68 -0.61
CA GLY A 159 4.12 -16.14 -1.57
C GLY A 159 5.17 -15.07 -1.92
N LEU A 160 5.33 -14.03 -1.09
CA LEU A 160 6.43 -13.09 -1.23
C LEU A 160 7.63 -13.50 -0.37
N MET A 161 8.83 -13.21 -0.85
CA MET A 161 10.09 -13.46 -0.15
C MET A 161 10.76 -12.13 0.21
N PRO A 162 11.34 -12.00 1.42
CA PRO A 162 12.05 -10.80 1.80
C PRO A 162 13.38 -10.68 1.06
N GLY A 163 13.67 -9.48 0.59
CA GLY A 163 15.03 -9.09 0.21
C GLY A 163 15.85 -8.65 1.42
N GLU A 164 17.02 -8.09 1.15
CA GLU A 164 17.86 -7.47 2.17
C GLU A 164 17.11 -6.30 2.83
N THR A 165 17.25 -6.20 4.15
CA THR A 165 16.76 -5.04 4.91
C THR A 165 17.79 -3.93 4.85
N ILE A 166 17.42 -2.80 4.28
CA ILE A 166 18.29 -1.63 4.13
C ILE A 166 17.91 -0.51 5.11
N PRO A 167 18.87 0.19 5.72
CA PRO A 167 18.58 1.35 6.54
C PRO A 167 18.13 2.52 5.64
N ILE A 168 17.00 3.14 6.00
CA ILE A 168 16.48 4.35 5.33
C ILE A 168 16.88 5.58 6.15
N ASP A 169 16.73 5.51 7.46
CA ASP A 169 17.14 6.50 8.42
C ASP A 169 17.74 5.79 9.65
N PRO A 170 19.06 5.63 9.70
CA PRO A 170 19.73 4.94 10.81
C PRO A 170 19.53 5.62 12.17
N GLU A 171 19.49 6.95 12.21
CA GLU A 171 19.32 7.71 13.46
C GLU A 171 17.93 7.53 14.04
N ALA A 172 16.90 7.53 13.20
CA ALA A 172 15.53 7.24 13.60
C ALA A 172 15.25 5.74 13.73
N ALA A 173 16.19 4.87 13.38
CA ALA A 173 16.05 3.42 13.31
C ALA A 173 14.91 2.98 12.36
N VAL A 174 14.84 3.62 11.19
CA VAL A 174 13.89 3.28 10.13
C VAL A 174 14.60 2.46 9.06
N SER A 175 14.02 1.30 8.71
CA SER A 175 14.58 0.38 7.72
C SER A 175 13.50 -0.14 6.78
N LEU A 176 13.88 -0.44 5.52
CA LEU A 176 13.02 -0.98 4.47
C LEU A 176 13.40 -2.42 4.17
N THR A 177 12.40 -3.30 4.10
CA THR A 177 12.52 -4.62 3.48
C THR A 177 11.60 -4.67 2.28
N VAL A 178 12.13 -4.96 1.10
CA VAL A 178 11.33 -5.17 -0.10
C VAL A 178 11.03 -6.66 -0.25
N TRP A 179 9.76 -6.99 -0.15
CA TRP A 179 9.24 -8.34 -0.36
C TRP A 179 8.87 -8.50 -1.83
N ARG A 180 9.28 -9.60 -2.46
CA ARG A 180 9.02 -9.86 -3.88
C ARG A 180 8.46 -11.25 -4.12
N ARG A 181 7.55 -11.33 -5.07
CA ARG A 181 7.10 -12.63 -5.59
C ARG A 181 8.21 -13.24 -6.44
N PRO A 182 8.66 -14.47 -6.16
CA PRO A 182 9.61 -15.17 -7.03
C PRO A 182 9.06 -15.29 -8.45
N ARG A 183 9.91 -15.02 -9.45
CA ARG A 183 9.54 -15.28 -10.83
C ARG A 183 9.70 -16.77 -11.13
N PRO A 184 8.75 -17.40 -11.84
CA PRO A 184 8.96 -18.77 -12.31
C PRO A 184 10.23 -18.84 -13.17
N GLY A 185 11.21 -19.64 -12.77
CA GLY A 185 12.43 -19.90 -13.57
C GLY A 185 13.58 -18.91 -13.39
N ALA A 186 13.64 -18.18 -12.25
CA ALA A 186 14.87 -17.47 -11.86
C ALA A 186 15.71 -18.35 -10.94
#